data_57abc1e83b353e8b22b92d22383ad9a7
#
_entry.id   57abc1e83b353e8b22b92d22383ad9a7
#
_cell.length_a   1.000
_cell.length_b   1.000
_cell.length_c   1.000
_cell.angle_alpha   90.00
_cell.angle_beta   90.00
_cell.angle_gamma   90.00
#
_symmetry.space_group_name_H-M   'P 1'
#
loop_
_entity.id
_entity.type
_entity.pdbx_description
1 polymer ?
#
loop_
_entity_poly.entity_id
_entity_poly.type
_entity_poly.pdbx_seq_one_letter_code
_entity_poly.pdbx_strand_id
1 'polypeptide(L)' 'MVSEGLLSAQEVATRLNITMNNLRQLQHRKQLVWVEKVGRNVYYREQDVVALAERRSRTIKE' A
#
# COMPACT_ATOMS: atom_id res chain seq x y z
N MET A 1 18.50 5.46 1.77
CA MET A 1 18.19 4.40 0.82
C MET A 1 17.04 3.56 1.31
N VAL A 2 16.24 3.09 0.39
CA VAL A 2 15.08 2.28 0.75
C VAL A 2 15.49 0.82 0.82
N SER A 3 15.02 0.13 1.84
CA SER A 3 15.32 -1.28 2.01
C SER A 3 14.65 -2.11 0.92
N GLU A 4 15.21 -3.27 0.64
CA GLU A 4 14.61 -4.17 -0.32
C GLU A 4 13.26 -4.66 0.19
N GLY A 5 12.36 -4.96 -0.72
CA GLY A 5 11.05 -5.45 -0.35
C GLY A 5 10.06 -4.37 0.01
N LEU A 6 10.43 -3.11 -0.20
CA LEU A 6 9.55 -1.98 0.05
C LEU A 6 9.02 -1.43 -1.26
N LEU A 7 7.80 -0.93 -1.21
CA LEU A 7 7.15 -0.34 -2.38
C LEU A 7 6.82 1.12 -2.07
N SER A 8 7.02 1.98 -3.07
CA SER A 8 6.64 3.37 -2.93
C SER A 8 5.12 3.50 -2.92
N ALA A 9 4.63 4.64 -2.44
CA ALA A 9 3.18 4.86 -2.40
C ALA A 9 2.58 4.76 -3.79
N GLN A 10 3.25 5.31 -4.78
CA GLN A 10 2.77 5.28 -6.13
C GLN A 10 2.70 3.84 -6.65
N GLU A 11 3.70 3.06 -6.33
CA GLU A 11 3.75 1.68 -6.75
C GLU A 11 2.64 0.86 -6.08
N VAL A 12 2.38 1.15 -4.82
CA VAL A 12 1.31 0.48 -4.09
C VAL A 12 -0.05 0.79 -4.73
N ALA A 13 -0.28 2.05 -5.05
CA ALA A 13 -1.53 2.43 -5.69
C ALA A 13 -1.71 1.70 -7.01
N THR A 14 -0.64 1.57 -7.77
CA THR A 14 -0.70 0.86 -9.04
C THR A 14 -1.02 -0.61 -8.84
N ARG A 15 -0.38 -1.24 -7.87
CA ARG A 15 -0.60 -2.66 -7.62
C ARG A 15 -2.01 -2.94 -7.12
N LEU A 16 -2.54 -2.04 -6.32
CA LEU A 16 -3.90 -2.20 -5.80
C LEU A 16 -4.95 -1.68 -6.76
N ASN A 17 -4.50 -1.06 -7.85
CA ASN A 17 -5.39 -0.49 -8.86
C ASN A 17 -6.33 0.53 -8.22
N ILE A 18 -5.76 1.42 -7.43
CA ILE A 18 -6.51 2.48 -6.75
C ILE A 18 -5.81 3.81 -6.99
N THR A 19 -6.50 4.88 -6.68
CA THR A 19 -5.93 6.21 -6.80
C THR A 19 -5.08 6.52 -5.56
N MET A 20 -4.24 7.54 -5.69
CA MET A 20 -3.46 7.98 -4.55
C MET A 20 -4.37 8.46 -3.43
N ASN A 21 -5.49 9.05 -3.78
CA ASN A 21 -6.45 9.49 -2.78
C ASN A 21 -6.99 8.32 -1.98
N ASN A 22 -7.31 7.23 -2.66
CA ASN A 22 -7.78 6.02 -1.98
C ASN A 22 -6.70 5.44 -1.09
N LEU A 23 -5.45 5.48 -1.55
CA LEU A 23 -4.35 4.99 -0.74
C LEU A 23 -4.23 5.80 0.55
N ARG A 24 -4.40 7.10 0.46
CA ARG A 24 -4.37 7.96 1.63
C ARG A 24 -5.44 7.57 2.63
N GLN A 25 -6.63 7.25 2.13
CA GLN A 25 -7.72 6.85 3.00
C GLN A 25 -7.42 5.54 3.69
N LEU A 26 -6.82 4.60 2.97
CA LEU A 26 -6.41 3.33 3.57
C LEU A 26 -5.40 3.58 4.70
N GLN A 27 -4.47 4.46 4.46
CA GLN A 27 -3.46 4.79 5.46
C GLN A 27 -4.12 5.48 6.67
N HIS A 28 -5.05 6.36 6.41
CA HIS A 28 -5.74 7.08 7.46
C HIS A 28 -6.53 6.12 8.35
N ARG A 29 -7.10 5.09 7.74
CA ARG A 29 -7.86 4.09 8.47
C ARG A 29 -6.98 3.01 9.06
N LYS A 30 -5.68 3.11 8.84
CA LYS A 30 -4.68 2.17 9.34
C LYS A 30 -4.86 0.77 8.77
N GLN A 31 -5.48 0.68 7.61
CA GLN A 31 -5.57 -0.59 6.90
C GLN A 31 -4.28 -0.91 6.18
N LEU A 32 -3.51 0.13 5.86
CA LEU A 32 -2.19 -0.04 5.25
C LEU A 32 -1.30 1.07 5.79
N VAL A 33 -0.25 0.69 6.50
CA VAL A 33 0.62 1.65 7.18
C VAL A 33 2.01 1.57 6.56
N TRP A 34 2.58 2.74 6.28
CA TRP A 34 3.95 2.77 5.75
C TRP A 34 4.94 2.41 6.86
N VAL A 35 6.06 1.84 6.44
CA VAL A 35 7.08 1.41 7.39
C VAL A 35 8.35 2.24 7.32
N GLU A 36 8.51 2.99 6.24
CA GLU A 36 9.69 3.81 6.07
C GLU A 36 9.30 5.08 5.35
N LYS A 37 9.96 6.18 5.70
CA LYS A 37 9.69 7.47 5.08
C LYS A 37 11.02 8.11 4.72
N VAL A 38 11.14 8.54 3.47
CA VAL A 38 12.33 9.23 2.99
C VAL A 38 11.87 10.54 2.39
N GLY A 39 12.20 11.65 3.05
CA GLY A 39 11.73 12.96 2.62
C GLY A 39 10.21 13.01 2.64
N ARG A 40 9.61 13.23 1.49
CA ARG A 40 8.16 13.29 1.37
C ARG A 40 7.56 11.97 0.89
N ASN A 41 8.40 10.98 0.64
CA ASN A 41 7.95 9.71 0.11
C ASN A 41 7.83 8.70 1.24
N VAL A 42 6.74 7.94 1.22
CA VAL A 42 6.55 6.86 2.18
C VAL A 42 6.63 5.54 1.43
N TYR A 43 7.06 4.51 2.14
CA TYR A 43 7.25 3.19 1.56
C TYR A 43 6.55 2.16 2.41
N TYR A 44 5.97 1.19 1.73
CA TYR A 44 5.17 0.16 2.37
C TYR A 44 5.84 -1.19 2.20
N ARG A 45 5.59 -2.06 3.14
CA ARG A 45 6.13 -3.41 3.08
C ARG A 45 5.38 -4.20 2.01
N GLU A 46 6.13 -4.87 1.15
CA GLU A 46 5.52 -5.60 0.05
C GLU A 46 4.53 -6.65 0.55
N GLN A 47 4.89 -7.37 1.61
CA GLN A 47 4.00 -8.41 2.13
C GLN A 47 2.70 -7.83 2.64
N ASP A 48 2.73 -6.63 3.19
CA ASP A 48 1.51 -5.97 3.64
C ASP A 48 0.63 -5.61 2.46
N VAL A 49 1.24 -5.13 1.39
CA VAL A 49 0.50 -4.75 0.19
C VAL A 49 -0.12 -6.00 -0.44
N VAL A 50 0.64 -7.07 -0.52
CA VAL A 50 0.14 -8.31 -1.10
C VAL A 50 -1.02 -8.86 -0.27
N ALA A 51 -0.89 -8.83 1.05
CA ALA A 51 -1.95 -9.31 1.91
C ALA A 51 -3.23 -8.50 1.74
N LEU A 52 -3.08 -7.19 1.63
CA LEU A 52 -4.25 -6.33 1.43
C LEU A 52 -4.88 -6.59 0.08
N ALA A 53 -4.06 -6.76 -0.95
CA ALA A 53 -4.56 -7.03 -2.29
C ALA A 53 -5.37 -8.33 -2.31
N GLU A 54 -4.89 -9.33 -1.63
CA GLU A 54 -5.59 -10.60 -1.57
C GLU A 54 -6.92 -10.47 -0.84
N ARG A 55 -6.93 -9.70 0.24
CA ARG A 55 -8.17 -9.48 0.98
C ARG A 55 -9.19 -8.76 0.14
N ARG A 56 -8.74 -7.74 -0.61
CA ARG A 56 -9.66 -7.01 -1.48
C ARG A 56 -10.19 -7.89 -2.59
N SER A 57 -9.36 -8.77 -3.09
CA SER A 57 -9.76 -9.69 -4.15
C SER A 57 -10.83 -10.67 -3.64
N ARG A 58 -10.70 -11.11 -2.40
CA ARG A 58 -11.67 -12.04 -1.85
C ARG A 58 -13.03 -11.39 -1.61
N THR A 59 -13.04 -10.13 -1.28
CA THR A 59 -14.31 -9.46 -1.01
C THR A 59 -15.15 -9.34 -2.25
N ILE A 60 -14.58 -9.48 -3.38
CA ILE A 60 -15.33 -9.35 -4.62
C ILE A 60 -16.27 -10.48 -4.84
N LYS A 61 -16.16 -11.56 -4.28
CA LYS A 61 -16.89 -12.67 -4.60
C LYS A 61 -18.19 -12.75 -4.21
N GLU A 62 -18.79 -12.85 -4.51
CA GLU A 62 -19.81 -12.95 -4.20
C GLU A 62 -20.35 -13.33 -4.22
#